data_d2edd6dc4fcae1978588443951ad1653
#
_entry.id   d2edd6dc4fcae1978588443951ad1653
#
_cell.length_a   1.000
_cell.length_b   1.000
_cell.length_c   1.000
_cell.angle_alpha   90.00
_cell.angle_beta   90.00
_cell.angle_gamma   90.00
#
_symmetry.space_group_name_H-M   'P 1'
#
loop_
_entity.id
_entity.type
_entity.pdbx_description
1 polymer ?
#
loop_
_entity_poly.entity_id
_entity_poly.type
_entity_poly.pdbx_seq_one_letter_code
_entity_poly.pdbx_strand_id
1 'polypeptide(L)'
;IMSEGRRITVLAGGVGAAKFLRGLLAVHPNELVTAVINVADDFRLHGLAISPDVDTVTYKLSGLVNSDTGWGRIDESWRVRDELERLGGQTWFNLGDLDLALHLYRTQRLGEGATLTEVTSEVCEKLGIKAQLLPASNHQIRTQLKVQNQGWVDFQDYFVAQQHNVVIEDLRLSLIHI
;
A
#
# COMPACT_ATOMS: atom_id res chain seq x y z
N ILE A 1 -30.84 -5.43 24.65
CA ILE A 1 -31.05 -4.78 23.32
C ILE A 1 -29.68 -4.48 22.82
N MET A 2 -29.13 -5.37 21.97
CA MET A 2 -27.89 -5.08 21.25
C MET A 2 -28.22 -3.96 20.26
N SER A 3 -27.64 -2.78 20.45
CA SER A 3 -27.77 -1.71 19.46
C SER A 3 -27.13 -2.25 18.16
N GLU A 4 -27.92 -2.38 17.10
CA GLU A 4 -27.36 -2.59 15.76
C GLU A 4 -26.42 -1.41 15.48
N GLY A 5 -25.13 -1.63 15.62
CA GLY A 5 -24.12 -0.62 15.36
C GLY A 5 -24.23 -0.18 13.89
N ARG A 6 -24.06 1.10 13.61
CA ARG A 6 -24.07 1.61 12.24
C ARG A 6 -22.86 1.07 11.49
N ARG A 7 -23.08 0.58 10.28
CA ARG A 7 -21.99 0.26 9.36
C ARG A 7 -21.34 1.55 8.85
N ILE A 8 -20.01 1.59 8.87
CA ILE A 8 -19.22 2.74 8.42
C ILE A 8 -18.31 2.30 7.29
N THR A 9 -18.39 2.99 6.17
CA THR A 9 -17.45 2.82 5.07
C THR A 9 -16.55 4.06 5.00
N VAL A 10 -15.26 3.85 4.97
CA VAL A 10 -14.22 4.89 4.90
C VAL A 10 -13.49 4.79 3.58
N LEU A 11 -13.43 5.87 2.81
CA LEU A 11 -12.51 5.97 1.68
C LEU A 11 -11.14 6.35 2.23
N ALA A 12 -10.16 5.50 2.02
CA ALA A 12 -8.86 5.56 2.66
C ALA A 12 -7.73 5.67 1.62
N GLY A 13 -6.81 6.62 1.84
CA GLY A 13 -5.48 6.60 1.27
C GLY A 13 -4.49 6.01 2.29
N GLY A 14 -3.27 6.55 2.35
CA GLY A 14 -2.18 6.04 3.19
C GLY A 14 -2.23 6.49 4.66
N VAL A 15 -1.15 7.13 5.11
CA VAL A 15 -0.85 7.44 6.53
C VAL A 15 -1.96 8.19 7.26
N GLY A 16 -2.57 9.20 6.63
CA GLY A 16 -3.63 9.99 7.25
C GLY A 16 -4.89 9.16 7.54
N ALA A 17 -5.33 8.39 6.54
CA ALA A 17 -6.48 7.50 6.68
C ALA A 17 -6.21 6.36 7.67
N ALA A 18 -5.01 5.80 7.70
CA ALA A 18 -4.60 4.78 8.66
C ALA A 18 -4.68 5.28 10.12
N LYS A 19 -4.27 6.54 10.36
CA LYS A 19 -4.42 7.18 11.68
C LYS A 19 -5.90 7.36 12.06
N PHE A 20 -6.71 7.83 11.12
CA PHE A 20 -8.15 8.01 11.33
C PHE A 20 -8.83 6.67 11.64
N LEU A 21 -8.58 5.64 10.83
CA LEU A 21 -9.13 4.29 11.03
C LEU A 21 -8.77 3.71 12.39
N ARG A 22 -7.52 3.87 12.84
CA ARG A 22 -7.11 3.42 14.18
C ARG A 22 -7.95 4.10 15.28
N GLY A 23 -8.19 5.40 15.18
CA GLY A 23 -9.04 6.13 16.12
C GLY A 23 -10.49 5.67 16.07
N LEU A 24 -11.03 5.49 14.87
CA LEU A 24 -12.39 5.00 14.66
C LEU A 24 -12.60 3.62 15.29
N LEU A 25 -11.69 2.68 15.02
CA LEU A 25 -11.76 1.31 15.53
C LEU A 25 -11.55 1.19 17.05
N ALA A 26 -11.03 2.22 17.70
CA ALA A 26 -10.94 2.28 19.16
C ALA A 26 -12.30 2.56 19.84
N VAL A 27 -13.27 3.14 19.11
CA VAL A 27 -14.56 3.57 19.66
C VAL A 27 -15.77 2.95 18.95
N HIS A 28 -15.55 2.21 17.87
CA HIS A 28 -16.61 1.58 17.06
C HIS A 28 -16.31 0.10 16.84
N PRO A 29 -17.33 -0.80 16.83
CA PRO A 29 -17.11 -2.22 16.55
C PRO A 29 -16.40 -2.44 15.21
N ASN A 30 -15.29 -3.17 15.24
CA ASN A 30 -14.40 -3.36 14.09
C ASN A 30 -15.09 -4.04 12.92
N GLU A 31 -15.96 -4.99 13.20
CA GLU A 31 -16.71 -5.78 12.22
C GLU A 31 -17.73 -4.95 11.42
N LEU A 32 -18.03 -3.74 11.87
CA LEU A 32 -18.95 -2.81 11.20
C LEU A 32 -18.21 -1.73 10.38
N VAL A 33 -16.86 -1.78 10.35
CA VAL A 33 -16.04 -0.83 9.60
C VAL A 33 -15.46 -1.48 8.37
N THR A 34 -15.70 -0.86 7.22
CA THR A 34 -15.09 -1.22 5.94
C THR A 34 -14.23 -0.05 5.47
N ALA A 35 -12.97 -0.29 5.16
CA ALA A 35 -12.08 0.68 4.53
C ALA A 35 -11.88 0.31 3.05
N VAL A 36 -12.29 1.20 2.14
CA VAL A 36 -11.98 1.11 0.72
C VAL A 36 -10.70 1.90 0.48
N ILE A 37 -9.62 1.19 0.13
CA ILE A 37 -8.26 1.73 0.15
C ILE A 37 -7.80 2.01 -1.27
N ASN A 38 -7.16 3.18 -1.47
CA ASN A 38 -6.56 3.59 -2.73
C ASN A 38 -5.55 2.54 -3.24
N VAL A 39 -5.54 2.33 -4.55
CA VAL A 39 -4.60 1.46 -5.27
C VAL A 39 -3.97 2.17 -6.48
N ALA A 40 -4.23 3.47 -6.64
CA ALA A 40 -3.72 4.25 -7.77
C ALA A 40 -2.21 4.51 -7.68
N ASP A 41 -1.62 4.27 -6.51
CA ASP A 41 -0.20 4.36 -6.24
C ASP A 41 0.51 3.01 -6.26
N ASP A 42 -0.22 1.93 -6.60
CA ASP A 42 0.35 0.59 -6.73
C ASP A 42 1.32 0.54 -7.92
N PHE A 43 2.43 -0.16 -7.72
CA PHE A 43 3.47 -0.29 -8.74
C PHE A 43 4.21 -1.63 -8.64
N ARG A 44 5.14 -1.86 -9.57
CA ARG A 44 6.04 -3.01 -9.52
C ARG A 44 7.48 -2.55 -9.32
N LEU A 45 8.16 -3.20 -8.37
CA LEU A 45 9.59 -3.02 -8.12
C LEU A 45 10.22 -4.39 -7.92
N HIS A 46 11.34 -4.66 -8.56
CA HIS A 46 12.01 -5.98 -8.56
C HIS A 46 11.09 -7.15 -8.98
N GLY A 47 10.08 -6.87 -9.81
CA GLY A 47 9.05 -7.85 -10.18
C GLY A 47 7.94 -8.05 -9.14
N LEU A 48 8.07 -7.46 -7.95
CA LEU A 48 7.11 -7.58 -6.86
C LEU A 48 5.97 -6.58 -6.99
N ALA A 49 4.77 -7.00 -6.59
CA ALA A 49 3.60 -6.12 -6.48
C ALA A 49 3.65 -5.34 -5.17
N ILE A 50 3.74 -4.02 -5.27
CA ILE A 50 3.81 -3.09 -4.15
C ILE A 50 2.50 -2.31 -4.08
N SER A 51 1.86 -2.29 -2.91
CA SER A 51 0.59 -1.59 -2.67
C SER A 51 0.73 -0.68 -1.43
N PRO A 52 1.35 0.50 -1.55
CA PRO A 52 1.82 1.30 -0.42
C PRO A 52 0.70 1.70 0.55
N ASP A 53 -0.46 2.10 0.04
CA ASP A 53 -1.58 2.54 0.88
C ASP A 53 -2.22 1.37 1.62
N VAL A 54 -2.40 0.22 0.94
CA VAL A 54 -2.91 -1.02 1.55
C VAL A 54 -1.98 -1.47 2.67
N ASP A 55 -0.66 -1.45 2.43
CA ASP A 55 0.34 -1.88 3.40
C ASP A 55 0.39 -0.94 4.61
N THR A 56 0.37 0.37 4.36
CA THR A 56 0.34 1.39 5.42
C THR A 56 -0.86 1.23 6.35
N VAL A 57 -2.06 1.01 5.79
CA VAL A 57 -3.28 0.79 6.58
C VAL A 57 -3.17 -0.53 7.35
N THR A 58 -2.73 -1.60 6.69
CA THR A 58 -2.56 -2.92 7.30
C THR A 58 -1.58 -2.88 8.48
N TYR A 59 -0.40 -2.29 8.30
CA TYR A 59 0.59 -2.18 9.37
C TYR A 59 0.11 -1.32 10.54
N LYS A 60 -0.62 -0.23 10.23
CA LYS A 60 -1.16 0.63 11.28
C LYS A 60 -2.22 -0.06 12.13
N LEU A 61 -3.11 -0.82 11.51
CA LEU A 61 -4.20 -1.48 12.21
C LEU A 61 -3.75 -2.74 12.95
N SER A 62 -2.73 -3.44 12.45
CA SER A 62 -2.13 -4.59 13.14
C SER A 62 -1.11 -4.21 14.23
N GLY A 63 -0.79 -2.92 14.39
CA GLY A 63 0.22 -2.47 15.35
C GLY A 63 1.67 -2.71 14.90
N LEU A 64 1.89 -3.07 13.65
CA LEU A 64 3.21 -3.35 13.07
C LEU A 64 3.88 -2.13 12.43
N VAL A 65 3.26 -0.95 12.48
CA VAL A 65 3.87 0.26 11.94
C VAL A 65 5.03 0.73 12.81
N ASN A 66 6.10 1.19 12.21
CA ASN A 66 7.16 1.89 12.90
C ASN A 66 6.63 3.23 13.42
N SER A 67 6.60 3.41 14.76
CA SER A 67 6.06 4.61 15.40
C SER A 67 6.91 5.86 15.17
N ASP A 68 8.22 5.70 14.97
CA ASP A 68 9.18 6.80 14.89
C ASP A 68 9.11 7.49 13.51
N THR A 69 8.97 6.69 12.47
CA THR A 69 8.82 7.19 11.09
C THR A 69 7.36 7.44 10.70
N GLY A 70 6.42 6.75 11.34
CA GLY A 70 4.99 6.77 11.01
C GLY A 70 4.61 5.97 9.75
N TRP A 71 5.57 5.30 9.11
CA TRP A 71 5.42 4.42 7.95
C TRP A 71 6.42 3.25 8.03
N GLY A 72 6.22 2.23 7.19
CA GLY A 72 7.02 1.01 7.22
C GLY A 72 6.73 0.14 8.45
N ARG A 73 7.43 -0.97 8.56
CA ARG A 73 7.25 -1.92 9.65
C ARG A 73 8.18 -1.62 10.82
N ILE A 74 7.73 -1.97 12.03
CA ILE A 74 8.58 -2.05 13.22
C ILE A 74 9.56 -3.23 13.07
N ASP A 75 10.70 -3.13 13.72
CA ASP A 75 11.77 -4.15 13.75
C ASP A 75 12.30 -4.54 12.35
N GLU A 76 12.29 -3.59 11.43
CA GLU A 76 12.77 -3.79 10.07
C GLU A 76 14.30 -3.91 10.01
N SER A 77 14.79 -4.72 9.07
CA SER A 77 16.20 -4.76 8.69
C SER A 77 16.36 -4.44 7.19
N TRP A 78 17.58 -4.12 6.77
CA TRP A 78 17.84 -3.57 5.43
C TRP A 78 18.86 -4.39 4.65
N ARG A 79 19.06 -5.66 5.01
CA ARG A 79 20.11 -6.53 4.46
C ARG A 79 19.95 -6.75 2.95
N VAL A 80 18.71 -7.00 2.50
CA VAL A 80 18.44 -7.20 1.06
C VAL A 80 18.66 -5.90 0.30
N ARG A 81 18.22 -4.76 0.84
CA ARG A 81 18.44 -3.43 0.24
C ARG A 81 19.95 -3.14 0.09
N ASP A 82 20.71 -3.35 1.17
CA ASP A 82 22.16 -3.07 1.16
C ASP A 82 22.90 -3.98 0.19
N GLU A 83 22.47 -5.22 0.04
CA GLU A 83 23.07 -6.14 -0.93
C GLU A 83 22.67 -5.80 -2.37
N LEU A 84 21.43 -5.38 -2.60
CA LEU A 84 21.00 -4.85 -3.89
C LEU A 84 21.82 -3.63 -4.30
N GLU A 85 22.11 -2.71 -3.38
CA GLU A 85 22.95 -1.54 -3.65
C GLU A 85 24.37 -1.95 -4.06
N ARG A 86 24.98 -2.95 -3.40
CA ARG A 86 26.28 -3.51 -3.77
C ARG A 86 26.31 -4.10 -5.19
N LEU A 87 25.19 -4.70 -5.59
CA LEU A 87 25.02 -5.29 -6.93
C LEU A 87 24.68 -4.24 -8.01
N GLY A 88 24.52 -2.96 -7.63
CA GLY A 88 24.09 -1.90 -8.54
C GLY A 88 22.59 -1.92 -8.86
N GLY A 89 21.78 -2.60 -8.03
CA GLY A 89 20.33 -2.67 -8.17
C GLY A 89 19.63 -1.37 -7.76
N GLN A 90 18.35 -1.28 -8.07
CA GLN A 90 17.51 -0.12 -7.72
C GLN A 90 17.18 -0.12 -6.22
N THR A 91 17.45 0.98 -5.52
CA THR A 91 17.19 1.15 -4.07
C THR A 91 16.47 2.45 -3.75
N TRP A 92 15.91 3.13 -4.76
CA TRP A 92 15.24 4.42 -4.59
C TRP A 92 13.98 4.34 -3.72
N PHE A 93 13.30 3.20 -3.71
CA PHE A 93 12.17 2.94 -2.81
C PHE A 93 12.63 2.00 -1.70
N ASN A 94 12.56 2.47 -0.45
CA ASN A 94 13.05 1.72 0.69
C ASN A 94 12.09 0.59 1.05
N LEU A 95 12.50 -0.65 0.78
CA LEU A 95 11.82 -1.87 1.21
C LEU A 95 12.68 -2.56 2.28
N GLY A 96 12.13 -2.74 3.45
CA GLY A 96 12.77 -3.54 4.49
C GLY A 96 12.58 -5.04 4.26
N ASP A 97 13.31 -5.87 4.99
CA ASP A 97 13.34 -7.33 4.78
C ASP A 97 11.98 -7.96 5.13
N LEU A 98 11.29 -7.46 6.18
CA LEU A 98 9.95 -7.92 6.56
C LEU A 98 8.87 -7.41 5.61
N ASP A 99 9.03 -6.20 5.08
CA ASP A 99 8.16 -5.63 4.07
C ASP A 99 8.26 -6.43 2.76
N LEU A 100 9.49 -6.78 2.36
CA LEU A 100 9.74 -7.67 1.22
C LEU A 100 9.02 -9.02 1.35
N ALA A 101 8.93 -9.59 2.56
CA ALA A 101 8.21 -10.84 2.78
C ALA A 101 6.72 -10.71 2.42
N LEU A 102 6.07 -9.59 2.76
CA LEU A 102 4.69 -9.31 2.37
C LEU A 102 4.54 -9.16 0.86
N HIS A 103 5.47 -8.44 0.22
CA HIS A 103 5.45 -8.25 -1.24
C HIS A 103 5.69 -9.55 -2.01
N LEU A 104 6.57 -10.41 -1.53
CA LEU A 104 6.78 -11.75 -2.06
C LEU A 104 5.51 -12.59 -1.96
N TYR A 105 4.89 -12.64 -0.78
CA TYR A 105 3.63 -13.36 -0.56
C TYR A 105 2.53 -12.85 -1.48
N ARG A 106 2.31 -11.53 -1.54
CA ARG A 106 1.33 -10.92 -2.43
C ARG A 106 1.59 -11.27 -3.88
N THR A 107 2.82 -11.12 -4.34
CA THR A 107 3.19 -11.39 -5.74
C THR A 107 2.96 -12.85 -6.11
N GLN A 108 3.31 -13.78 -5.22
CA GLN A 108 3.05 -15.20 -5.41
C GLN A 108 1.54 -15.47 -5.54
N ARG A 109 0.73 -14.99 -4.58
CA ARG A 109 -0.71 -15.23 -4.59
C ARG A 109 -1.40 -14.64 -5.83
N LEU A 110 -1.02 -13.43 -6.23
CA LEU A 110 -1.52 -12.82 -7.47
C LEU A 110 -1.13 -13.67 -8.70
N GLY A 111 0.09 -14.22 -8.71
CA GLY A 111 0.55 -15.14 -9.76
C GLY A 111 -0.18 -16.48 -9.80
N GLU A 112 -0.73 -16.92 -8.68
CA GLU A 112 -1.59 -18.11 -8.55
C GLU A 112 -3.06 -17.83 -8.93
N GLY A 113 -3.38 -16.59 -9.30
CA GLY A 113 -4.72 -16.18 -9.75
C GLY A 113 -5.61 -15.58 -8.65
N ALA A 114 -5.10 -15.39 -7.42
CA ALA A 114 -5.84 -14.66 -6.40
C ALA A 114 -5.97 -13.18 -6.76
N THR A 115 -7.07 -12.55 -6.34
CA THR A 115 -7.28 -11.10 -6.47
C THR A 115 -6.55 -10.35 -5.36
N LEU A 116 -6.29 -9.06 -5.56
CA LEU A 116 -5.71 -8.21 -4.50
C LEU A 116 -6.60 -8.16 -3.25
N THR A 117 -7.91 -8.18 -3.41
CA THR A 117 -8.88 -8.26 -2.31
C THR A 117 -8.72 -9.54 -1.49
N GLU A 118 -8.59 -10.70 -2.15
CA GLU A 118 -8.38 -11.97 -1.47
C GLU A 118 -7.05 -11.98 -0.70
N VAL A 119 -5.97 -11.57 -1.33
CA VAL A 119 -4.65 -11.48 -0.68
C VAL A 119 -4.68 -10.52 0.52
N THR A 120 -5.35 -9.37 0.39
CA THR A 120 -5.50 -8.41 1.49
C THR A 120 -6.27 -9.03 2.66
N SER A 121 -7.35 -9.76 2.37
CA SER A 121 -8.15 -10.46 3.38
C SER A 121 -7.33 -11.53 4.11
N GLU A 122 -6.58 -12.35 3.38
CA GLU A 122 -5.68 -13.38 3.94
C GLU A 122 -4.64 -12.76 4.91
N VAL A 123 -4.05 -11.64 4.51
CA VAL A 123 -3.08 -10.91 5.35
C VAL A 123 -3.75 -10.32 6.59
N CYS A 124 -4.92 -9.71 6.44
CA CYS A 124 -5.68 -9.16 7.57
C CYS A 124 -6.04 -10.23 8.60
N GLU A 125 -6.49 -11.40 8.14
CA GLU A 125 -6.80 -12.54 9.02
C GLU A 125 -5.57 -12.98 9.82
N LYS A 126 -4.43 -13.16 9.15
CA LYS A 126 -3.16 -13.55 9.80
C LYS A 126 -2.64 -12.51 10.80
N LEU A 127 -2.92 -11.24 10.55
CA LEU A 127 -2.52 -10.13 11.41
C LEU A 127 -3.58 -9.73 12.44
N GLY A 128 -4.70 -10.46 12.53
CA GLY A 128 -5.76 -10.24 13.52
C GLY A 128 -6.57 -8.96 13.30
N ILE A 129 -6.59 -8.42 12.09
CA ILE A 129 -7.39 -7.25 11.73
C ILE A 129 -8.83 -7.69 11.46
N LYS A 130 -9.79 -7.19 12.26
CA LYS A 130 -11.21 -7.55 12.15
C LYS A 130 -12.01 -6.63 11.24
N ALA A 131 -11.53 -5.39 11.03
CA ALA A 131 -12.14 -4.48 10.07
C ALA A 131 -11.94 -5.00 8.64
N GLN A 132 -12.92 -4.78 7.78
CA GLN A 132 -12.82 -5.16 6.38
C GLN A 132 -11.96 -4.14 5.63
N LEU A 133 -10.82 -4.59 5.07
CA LEU A 133 -9.98 -3.79 4.20
C LEU A 133 -10.20 -4.24 2.76
N LEU A 134 -10.66 -3.33 1.92
CA LEU A 134 -10.94 -3.56 0.51
C LEU A 134 -10.07 -2.66 -0.34
N PRO A 135 -9.15 -3.19 -1.14
CA PRO A 135 -8.54 -2.43 -2.23
C PRO A 135 -9.63 -1.86 -3.15
N ALA A 136 -9.50 -0.61 -3.57
CA ALA A 136 -10.51 0.06 -4.40
C ALA A 136 -10.69 -0.61 -5.77
N SER A 137 -9.72 -1.40 -6.21
CA SER A 137 -9.80 -2.20 -7.44
C SER A 137 -8.90 -3.44 -7.32
N ASN A 138 -9.31 -4.52 -8.02
CA ASN A 138 -8.45 -5.69 -8.25
C ASN A 138 -7.63 -5.56 -9.55
N HIS A 139 -7.95 -4.59 -10.39
CA HIS A 139 -7.17 -4.28 -11.59
C HIS A 139 -5.99 -3.38 -11.24
N GLN A 140 -4.90 -3.54 -11.97
CA GLN A 140 -3.76 -2.63 -11.85
C GLN A 140 -4.16 -1.24 -12.36
N ILE A 141 -4.20 -0.28 -11.46
CA ILE A 141 -4.40 1.13 -11.76
C ILE A 141 -3.09 1.84 -11.46
N ARG A 142 -2.63 2.70 -12.36
CA ARG A 142 -1.44 3.53 -12.15
C ARG A 142 -1.78 4.99 -12.30
N THR A 143 -1.32 5.80 -11.37
CA THR A 143 -1.25 7.23 -11.52
C THR A 143 -0.02 7.57 -12.36
N GLN A 144 -0.23 8.24 -13.48
CA GLN A 144 0.84 8.71 -14.35
C GLN A 144 0.80 10.22 -14.47
N LEU A 145 1.97 10.85 -14.44
CA LEU A 145 2.18 12.28 -14.57
C LEU A 145 2.86 12.58 -15.91
N LYS A 146 2.35 13.58 -16.61
CA LYS A 146 3.05 14.14 -17.77
C LYS A 146 4.02 15.20 -17.29
N VAL A 147 5.30 14.86 -17.33
CA VAL A 147 6.39 15.72 -16.87
C VAL A 147 7.00 16.46 -18.06
N GLN A 148 7.27 17.74 -17.88
CA GLN A 148 7.86 18.59 -18.92
C GLN A 148 9.20 17.99 -19.41
N ASN A 149 9.34 17.85 -20.72
CA ASN A 149 10.51 17.29 -21.42
C ASN A 149 10.80 15.80 -21.17
N GLN A 150 9.97 15.07 -20.40
CA GLN A 150 10.16 13.64 -20.11
C GLN A 150 9.00 12.78 -20.60
N GLY A 151 7.81 13.37 -20.85
CA GLY A 151 6.61 12.61 -21.20
C GLY A 151 5.89 12.04 -19.98
N TRP A 152 5.19 10.90 -20.17
CA TRP A 152 4.45 10.23 -19.12
C TRP A 152 5.37 9.37 -18.26
N VAL A 153 5.39 9.62 -16.94
CA VAL A 153 6.13 8.85 -15.93
C VAL A 153 5.17 8.35 -14.85
N ASP A 154 5.49 7.24 -14.21
CA ASP A 154 4.70 6.74 -13.09
C ASP A 154 4.86 7.66 -11.86
N PHE A 155 3.79 7.80 -11.08
CA PHE A 155 3.73 8.72 -9.93
C PHE A 155 4.85 8.46 -8.92
N GLN A 156 5.14 7.19 -8.62
CA GLN A 156 6.17 6.84 -7.66
C GLN A 156 7.58 7.21 -8.15
N ASP A 157 7.85 7.03 -9.44
CA ASP A 157 9.13 7.46 -10.04
C ASP A 157 9.31 8.97 -9.92
N TYR A 158 8.25 9.74 -10.20
CA TYR A 158 8.27 11.19 -10.06
C TYR A 158 8.43 11.63 -8.59
N PHE A 159 7.59 11.07 -7.70
CA PHE A 159 7.48 11.56 -6.33
C PHE A 159 8.69 11.17 -5.47
N VAL A 160 9.15 9.93 -5.58
CA VAL A 160 10.22 9.38 -4.74
C VAL A 160 11.58 9.51 -5.43
N ALA A 161 11.71 9.08 -6.67
CA ALA A 161 13.02 9.09 -7.36
C ALA A 161 13.45 10.49 -7.81
N GLN A 162 12.51 11.34 -8.27
CA GLN A 162 12.82 12.68 -8.79
C GLN A 162 12.57 13.82 -7.78
N GLN A 163 12.11 13.49 -6.54
CA GLN A 163 11.85 14.45 -5.46
C GLN A 163 10.97 15.64 -5.90
N HIS A 164 10.01 15.41 -6.82
CA HIS A 164 9.03 16.37 -7.37
C HIS A 164 9.61 17.73 -7.82
N ASN A 165 10.84 17.74 -8.31
CA ASN A 165 11.53 18.97 -8.73
C ASN A 165 11.22 19.40 -10.18
N VAL A 166 10.28 18.74 -10.88
CA VAL A 166 9.98 19.00 -12.29
C VAL A 166 8.52 19.42 -12.46
N VAL A 167 8.24 20.26 -13.44
CA VAL A 167 6.89 20.77 -13.71
C VAL A 167 6.00 19.65 -14.26
N ILE A 168 4.82 19.46 -13.63
CA ILE A 168 3.78 18.56 -14.11
C ILE A 168 2.87 19.32 -15.06
N GLU A 169 2.67 18.80 -16.27
CA GLU A 169 1.78 19.33 -17.29
C GLU A 169 0.38 18.71 -17.24
N ASP A 170 0.27 17.43 -16.87
CA ASP A 170 -0.97 16.68 -16.89
C ASP A 170 -0.91 15.46 -15.97
N LEU A 171 -2.08 14.87 -15.62
CA LEU A 171 -2.22 13.70 -14.79
C LEU A 171 -3.28 12.76 -15.39
N ARG A 172 -3.02 11.46 -15.37
CA ARG A 172 -4.01 10.46 -15.73
C ARG A 172 -3.98 9.25 -14.81
N LEU A 173 -5.14 8.61 -14.66
CA LEU A 173 -5.24 7.25 -14.13
C LEU A 173 -5.27 6.29 -15.33
N SER A 174 -4.31 5.37 -15.37
CA SER A 174 -4.21 4.36 -16.43
C SER A 174 -4.63 3.01 -15.89
N LEU A 175 -5.68 2.43 -16.49
CA LEU A 175 -6.02 1.01 -16.31
C LEU A 175 -5.07 0.20 -17.20
N ILE A 176 -4.27 -0.64 -16.58
CA ILE A 176 -3.44 -1.59 -17.31
C ILE A 176 -4.28 -2.85 -17.50
N HIS A 177 -4.81 -3.03 -18.70
CA HIS A 177 -5.35 -4.31 -19.10
C HIS A 177 -4.17 -5.25 -19.41
N ILE A 178 -4.06 -6.32 -18.63
CA ILE A 178 -3.15 -7.43 -18.89
C ILE A 178 -3.83 -8.36 -19.90
#